data_a807e4300c7cfa2b0919ee324f2c7867
#
_entry.id   a807e4300c7cfa2b0919ee324f2c7867
#
_cell.length_a   1.000
_cell.length_b   1.000
_cell.length_c   1.000
_cell.angle_alpha   90.00
_cell.angle_beta   90.00
_cell.angle_gamma   90.00
#
_symmetry.space_group_name_H-M   'P 1'
#
loop_
_entity.id
_entity.type
_entity.pdbx_description
1 polymer ?
#
loop_
_entity_poly.entity_id
_entity_poly.type
_entity_poly.pdbx_seq_one_letter_code
_entity_poly.pdbx_strand_id
1 'polypeptide(L)'
;MKLLLDTHIFLWLISGDEHLPLEMRDAILNLDNAVYLSVVSYWEIVVKYQLGKLPLPQPPELFIPIQRVQHQIELLVLDEVSVLQLPHLPSLHRDPFDRMLICQALAHDLVFITVDSQVMAYQSDKFIIFGNSN
;
A
#
# COMPACT_ATOMS: atom_id res chain seq x y z
N MET A 1 4.73 15.02 1.71
CA MET A 1 3.50 14.27 1.42
C MET A 1 3.36 13.11 2.42
N LYS A 2 2.14 12.64 2.56
CA LYS A 2 1.85 11.40 3.32
C LYS A 2 1.46 10.33 2.31
N LEU A 3 2.27 9.28 2.22
CA LEU A 3 2.17 8.25 1.19
C LEU A 3 1.73 6.92 1.80
N LEU A 4 0.75 6.26 1.20
CA LEU A 4 0.37 4.89 1.54
C LEU A 4 0.80 3.97 0.40
N LEU A 5 1.54 2.92 0.73
CA LEU A 5 2.05 1.98 -0.27
C LEU A 5 1.04 0.88 -0.57
N ASP A 6 0.82 0.63 -1.86
CA ASP A 6 0.22 -0.63 -2.29
C ASP A 6 1.17 -1.77 -1.90
N THR A 7 0.62 -2.94 -1.63
CA THR A 7 1.39 -4.09 -1.16
C THR A 7 2.54 -4.45 -2.11
N HIS A 8 2.30 -4.45 -3.42
CA HIS A 8 3.34 -4.77 -4.41
C HIS A 8 4.47 -3.73 -4.43
N ILE A 9 4.13 -2.46 -4.22
CA ILE A 9 5.14 -1.39 -4.17
C ILE A 9 6.11 -1.64 -3.00
N PHE A 10 5.56 -2.01 -1.84
CA PHE A 10 6.41 -2.36 -0.69
C PHE A 10 7.32 -3.54 -0.99
N LEU A 11 6.76 -4.61 -1.58
CA LEU A 11 7.52 -5.81 -1.90
C LEU A 11 8.64 -5.53 -2.91
N TRP A 12 8.38 -4.73 -3.93
CA TRP A 12 9.39 -4.32 -4.90
C TRP A 12 10.48 -3.46 -4.27
N LEU A 13 10.08 -2.56 -3.38
CA LEU A 13 11.04 -1.69 -2.70
C LEU A 13 12.05 -2.50 -1.89
N ILE A 14 11.57 -3.44 -1.07
CA ILE A 14 12.43 -4.20 -0.16
C ILE A 14 13.26 -5.27 -0.87
N SER A 15 12.85 -5.70 -2.06
CA SER A 15 13.59 -6.67 -2.87
C SER A 15 14.51 -6.04 -3.91
N GLY A 16 14.46 -4.70 -4.04
CA GLY A 16 15.25 -4.00 -5.07
C GLY A 16 14.78 -4.31 -6.47
N ASP A 17 13.48 -4.59 -6.66
CA ASP A 17 12.91 -4.99 -7.94
C ASP A 17 12.89 -3.82 -8.92
N GLU A 18 13.36 -4.06 -10.16
CA GLU A 18 13.41 -3.06 -11.21
C GLU A 18 12.03 -2.60 -11.70
N HIS A 19 10.97 -3.36 -11.40
CA HIS A 19 9.61 -2.98 -11.77
C HIS A 19 9.11 -1.75 -10.99
N LEU A 20 9.73 -1.44 -9.83
CA LEU A 20 9.38 -0.23 -9.10
C LEU A 20 9.82 0.99 -9.89
N PRO A 21 8.87 1.86 -10.33
CA PRO A 21 9.24 3.07 -11.04
C PRO A 21 10.15 3.96 -10.21
N LEU A 22 11.16 4.54 -10.87
CA LEU A 22 12.17 5.36 -10.19
C LEU A 22 11.55 6.55 -9.45
N GLU A 23 10.54 7.18 -10.02
CA GLU A 23 9.85 8.31 -9.39
C GLU A 23 9.19 7.92 -8.08
N MET A 24 8.60 6.72 -8.02
CA MET A 24 7.98 6.20 -6.80
C MET A 24 9.04 5.87 -5.76
N ARG A 25 10.13 5.23 -6.19
CA ARG A 25 11.25 4.92 -5.30
C ARG A 25 11.81 6.19 -4.67
N ASP A 26 12.05 7.23 -5.49
CA ASP A 26 12.59 8.50 -5.00
C ASP A 26 11.64 9.16 -4.00
N ALA A 27 10.34 9.13 -4.26
CA ALA A 27 9.34 9.69 -3.34
C ALA A 27 9.31 8.93 -2.01
N ILE A 28 9.43 7.60 -2.04
CA ILE A 28 9.44 6.79 -0.82
C ILE A 28 10.69 7.05 0.01
N LEU A 29 11.84 7.21 -0.64
CA LEU A 29 13.12 7.44 0.02
C LEU A 29 13.34 8.88 0.44
N ASN A 30 12.51 9.80 0.01
CA ASN A 30 12.59 11.22 0.38
C ASN A 30 12.13 11.40 1.83
N LEU A 31 13.05 11.82 2.70
CA LEU A 31 12.80 11.97 4.14
C LEU A 31 11.78 13.08 4.47
N ASP A 32 11.47 13.96 3.53
CA ASP A 32 10.41 14.96 3.72
C ASP A 32 9.01 14.37 3.61
N ASN A 33 8.89 13.13 3.11
CA ASN A 33 7.63 12.42 3.02
C ASN A 33 7.45 11.47 4.19
N ALA A 34 6.23 11.39 4.72
CA ALA A 34 5.84 10.34 5.64
C ALA A 34 5.30 9.16 4.83
N VAL A 35 5.86 7.98 5.02
CA VAL A 35 5.51 6.78 4.25
C VAL A 35 4.91 5.75 5.17
N TYR A 36 3.78 5.18 4.77
CA TYR A 36 3.00 4.22 5.55
C TYR A 36 2.82 2.90 4.83
N LEU A 37 2.89 1.81 5.58
CA LEU A 37 2.46 0.49 5.16
C LEU A 37 1.30 0.06 6.06
N SER A 38 0.18 -0.30 5.45
CA SER A 38 -1.00 -0.73 6.20
C SER A 38 -0.83 -2.12 6.78
N VAL A 39 -1.42 -2.36 7.95
CA VAL A 39 -1.56 -3.70 8.51
C VAL A 39 -2.37 -4.61 7.56
N VAL A 40 -3.20 -4.04 6.70
CA VAL A 40 -3.93 -4.78 5.65
C VAL A 40 -2.93 -5.41 4.65
N SER A 41 -1.85 -4.72 4.33
CA SER A 41 -0.77 -5.30 3.50
C SER A 41 -0.05 -6.44 4.21
N TYR A 42 0.16 -6.34 5.51
CA TYR A 42 0.65 -7.47 6.32
C TYR A 42 -0.25 -8.69 6.16
N TRP A 43 -1.54 -8.48 6.32
CA TRP A 43 -2.54 -9.54 6.20
C TRP A 43 -2.50 -10.18 4.82
N GLU A 44 -2.50 -9.38 3.77
CA GLU A 44 -2.41 -9.88 2.39
C GLU A 44 -1.15 -10.73 2.18
N ILE A 45 0.00 -10.25 2.63
CA ILE A 45 1.29 -10.96 2.48
C ILE A 45 1.26 -12.29 3.25
N VAL A 46 0.76 -12.29 4.48
CA VAL A 46 0.66 -13.49 5.31
C VAL A 46 -0.22 -14.55 4.63
N VAL A 47 -1.39 -14.14 4.13
CA VAL A 47 -2.31 -15.06 3.44
C VAL A 47 -1.65 -15.65 2.20
N LYS A 48 -1.04 -14.84 1.35
CA LYS A 48 -0.39 -15.30 0.12
C LYS A 48 0.83 -16.18 0.41
N TYR A 49 1.58 -15.87 1.45
CA TYR A 49 2.70 -16.69 1.90
C TYR A 49 2.22 -18.08 2.34
N GLN A 50 1.17 -18.14 3.16
CA GLN A 50 0.61 -19.39 3.65
C GLN A 50 0.04 -20.25 2.52
N LEU A 51 -0.46 -19.62 1.46
CA LEU A 51 -0.95 -20.33 0.27
C LEU A 51 0.17 -20.77 -0.70
N GLY A 52 1.42 -20.47 -0.37
CA GLY A 52 2.55 -20.79 -1.25
C GLY A 52 2.64 -19.93 -2.50
N LYS A 53 1.92 -18.79 -2.54
CA LYS A 53 1.88 -17.91 -3.71
C LYS A 53 2.88 -16.76 -3.65
N LEU A 54 3.50 -16.55 -2.52
CA LEU A 54 4.45 -15.46 -2.31
C LEU A 54 5.64 -15.98 -1.50
N PRO A 55 6.76 -16.32 -2.17
CA PRO A 55 7.96 -16.74 -1.45
C PRO A 55 8.63 -15.54 -0.79
N LEU A 56 9.09 -15.73 0.46
CA LEU A 56 9.85 -14.74 1.20
C LEU A 56 11.11 -15.38 1.76
N PRO A 57 12.19 -14.60 1.99
CA PRO A 57 13.44 -15.14 2.55
C PRO A 57 13.29 -15.63 3.98
N GLN A 58 12.30 -15.10 4.71
CA GLN A 58 12.01 -15.43 6.10
C GLN A 58 10.49 -15.42 6.30
N PRO A 59 9.96 -16.02 7.37
CA PRO A 59 8.52 -15.92 7.67
C PRO A 59 8.06 -14.46 7.77
N PRO A 60 6.82 -14.16 7.32
CA PRO A 60 6.32 -12.78 7.28
C PRO A 60 6.38 -12.06 8.61
N GLU A 61 6.09 -12.75 9.73
CA GLU A 61 6.08 -12.14 11.06
C GLU A 61 7.44 -11.60 11.50
N LEU A 62 8.53 -12.11 10.91
CA LEU A 62 9.89 -11.62 11.13
C LEU A 62 10.30 -10.62 10.05
N PHE A 63 10.04 -10.98 8.79
CA PHE A 63 10.54 -10.26 7.62
C PHE A 63 9.90 -8.88 7.46
N ILE A 64 8.56 -8.79 7.54
CA ILE A 64 7.85 -7.54 7.25
C ILE A 64 8.19 -6.44 8.25
N PRO A 65 8.11 -6.67 9.58
CA PRO A 65 8.43 -5.59 10.53
C PRO A 65 9.86 -5.09 10.42
N ILE A 66 10.82 -6.00 10.21
CA ILE A 66 12.23 -5.63 10.08
C ILE A 66 12.44 -4.76 8.84
N GLN A 67 11.90 -5.18 7.70
CA GLN A 67 12.04 -4.42 6.45
C GLN A 67 11.35 -3.07 6.53
N ARG A 68 10.16 -3.02 7.14
CA ARG A 68 9.44 -1.76 7.31
C ARG A 68 10.25 -0.75 8.12
N VAL A 69 10.80 -1.19 9.26
CA VAL A 69 11.58 -0.31 10.14
C VAL A 69 12.88 0.14 9.47
N GLN A 70 13.57 -0.78 8.77
CA GLN A 70 14.81 -0.44 8.06
C GLN A 70 14.60 0.61 6.96
N HIS A 71 13.42 0.62 6.34
CA HIS A 71 13.08 1.59 5.30
C HIS A 71 12.36 2.83 5.84
N GLN A 72 12.30 2.98 7.17
CA GLN A 72 11.66 4.13 7.83
C GLN A 72 10.20 4.33 7.41
N ILE A 73 9.49 3.23 7.24
CA ILE A 73 8.07 3.20 6.88
C ILE A 73 7.26 3.00 8.16
N GLU A 74 6.25 3.84 8.37
CA GLU A 74 5.38 3.76 9.54
C GLU A 74 4.26 2.75 9.32
N LEU A 75 3.83 2.11 10.39
CA LEU A 75 2.68 1.19 10.35
C LEU A 75 1.38 2.00 10.38
N LEU A 76 0.48 1.71 9.45
CA LEU A 76 -0.88 2.23 9.46
C LEU A 76 -1.82 1.13 9.95
N VAL A 77 -2.40 1.33 11.14
CA VAL A 77 -3.39 0.38 11.68
C VAL A 77 -4.73 0.57 10.98
N LEU A 78 -5.55 -0.48 10.99
CA LEU A 78 -6.90 -0.42 10.42
C LEU A 78 -7.87 0.06 11.50
N ASP A 79 -8.57 1.15 11.22
CA ASP A 79 -9.51 1.75 12.14
C ASP A 79 -10.96 1.67 11.63
N GLU A 80 -11.89 2.02 12.51
CA GLU A 80 -13.31 1.98 12.20
C GLU A 80 -13.69 2.93 11.06
N VAL A 81 -13.12 4.12 11.05
CA VAL A 81 -13.42 5.14 10.02
C VAL A 81 -13.07 4.60 8.63
N SER A 82 -11.93 3.92 8.50
CA SER A 82 -11.53 3.33 7.23
C SER A 82 -12.50 2.23 6.77
N VAL A 83 -12.88 1.33 7.67
CA VAL A 83 -13.80 0.24 7.33
C VAL A 83 -15.16 0.80 6.90
N LEU A 84 -15.62 1.87 7.54
CA LEU A 84 -16.91 2.49 7.24
C LEU A 84 -16.91 3.32 5.95
N GLN A 85 -15.76 3.49 5.29
CA GLN A 85 -15.70 4.00 3.93
C GLN A 85 -16.16 2.96 2.90
N LEU A 86 -16.05 1.69 3.23
CA LEU A 86 -16.32 0.60 2.29
C LEU A 86 -17.72 0.63 1.66
N PRO A 87 -18.81 0.94 2.43
CA PRO A 87 -20.14 1.03 1.83
C PRO A 87 -20.27 2.11 0.76
N HIS A 88 -19.40 3.12 0.77
CA HIS A 88 -19.41 4.24 -0.18
C HIS A 88 -18.46 4.04 -1.35
N LEU A 89 -17.66 2.97 -1.33
CA LEU A 89 -16.69 2.71 -2.37
C LEU A 89 -17.34 1.98 -3.55
N PRO A 90 -17.22 2.49 -4.80
CA PRO A 90 -17.77 1.81 -5.97
C PRO A 90 -17.18 0.41 -6.14
N SER A 91 -17.99 -0.52 -6.68
CA SER A 91 -17.56 -1.91 -6.89
C SER A 91 -16.83 -2.06 -8.22
N LEU A 92 -15.71 -1.37 -8.41
CA LEU A 92 -14.89 -1.42 -9.62
C LEU A 92 -13.84 -2.52 -9.59
N HIS A 93 -13.48 -3.01 -8.41
CA HIS A 93 -12.44 -4.01 -8.17
C HIS A 93 -12.94 -5.01 -7.13
N ARG A 94 -12.54 -6.28 -7.27
CA ARG A 94 -13.04 -7.34 -6.38
C ARG A 94 -12.10 -7.64 -5.22
N ASP A 95 -10.82 -7.28 -5.33
CA ASP A 95 -9.83 -7.61 -4.31
C ASP A 95 -10.13 -6.87 -3.00
N PRO A 96 -10.46 -7.59 -1.91
CA PRO A 96 -10.82 -6.95 -0.65
C PRO A 96 -9.66 -6.23 0.01
N PHE A 97 -8.43 -6.69 -0.20
CA PHE A 97 -7.25 -6.03 0.37
C PHE A 97 -7.05 -4.67 -0.28
N ASP A 98 -7.07 -4.61 -1.62
CA ASP A 98 -6.92 -3.35 -2.35
C ASP A 98 -8.04 -2.37 -2.01
N ARG A 99 -9.29 -2.86 -1.93
CA ARG A 99 -10.43 -2.02 -1.58
C ARG A 99 -10.25 -1.40 -0.19
N MET A 100 -9.74 -2.16 0.78
CA MET A 100 -9.53 -1.62 2.12
C MET A 100 -8.37 -0.62 2.16
N LEU A 101 -7.32 -0.84 1.38
CA LEU A 101 -6.24 0.14 1.27
C LEU A 101 -6.74 1.48 0.70
N ILE A 102 -7.61 1.42 -0.31
CA ILE A 102 -8.25 2.62 -0.87
C ILE A 102 -9.09 3.33 0.21
N CYS A 103 -9.85 2.58 1.00
CA CYS A 103 -10.64 3.12 2.10
C CYS A 103 -9.75 3.84 3.13
N GLN A 104 -8.60 3.28 3.45
CA GLN A 104 -7.66 3.91 4.38
C GLN A 104 -7.10 5.21 3.81
N ALA A 105 -6.75 5.23 2.53
CA ALA A 105 -6.26 6.44 1.88
C ALA A 105 -7.33 7.54 1.89
N LEU A 106 -8.58 7.18 1.66
CA LEU A 106 -9.71 8.13 1.72
C LEU A 106 -9.93 8.65 3.12
N ALA A 107 -9.93 7.77 4.12
CA ALA A 107 -10.21 8.15 5.50
C ALA A 107 -9.13 9.03 6.10
N HIS A 108 -7.88 8.87 5.69
CA HIS A 108 -6.72 9.54 6.27
C HIS A 108 -6.05 10.55 5.33
N ASP A 109 -6.65 10.83 4.18
CA ASP A 109 -6.13 11.78 3.19
C ASP A 109 -4.69 11.45 2.78
N LEU A 110 -4.43 10.17 2.48
CA LEU A 110 -3.13 9.71 2.05
C LEU A 110 -3.05 9.63 0.52
N VAL A 111 -1.88 9.97 -0.02
CA VAL A 111 -1.59 9.78 -1.44
C VAL A 111 -1.20 8.30 -1.62
N PHE A 112 -1.88 7.61 -2.53
CA PHE A 112 -1.68 6.17 -2.73
C PHE A 112 -0.63 5.92 -3.81
N ILE A 113 0.35 5.06 -3.52
CA ILE A 113 1.37 4.66 -4.51
C ILE A 113 1.02 3.28 -5.03
N THR A 114 0.70 3.20 -6.32
CA THR A 114 0.32 1.96 -6.99
C THR A 114 0.64 2.02 -8.48
N VAL A 115 0.81 0.85 -9.09
CA VAL A 115 0.88 0.69 -10.56
C VAL A 115 -0.29 -0.14 -11.08
N ASP A 116 -1.21 -0.55 -10.20
CA ASP A 116 -2.34 -1.40 -10.53
C ASP A 116 -3.44 -0.56 -11.20
N SER A 117 -3.73 -0.87 -12.47
CA SER A 117 -4.77 -0.15 -13.24
C SER A 117 -6.16 -0.29 -12.64
N GLN A 118 -6.46 -1.40 -11.96
CA GLN A 118 -7.76 -1.59 -11.32
C GLN A 118 -7.92 -0.69 -10.09
N VAL A 119 -6.85 -0.43 -9.38
CA VAL A 119 -6.84 0.53 -8.28
C VAL A 119 -6.92 1.96 -8.82
N MET A 120 -6.20 2.25 -9.91
CA MET A 120 -6.22 3.58 -10.53
C MET A 120 -7.61 3.99 -11.02
N ALA A 121 -8.49 3.03 -11.32
CA ALA A 121 -9.87 3.30 -11.72
C ALA A 121 -10.68 4.02 -10.64
N TYR A 122 -10.24 3.97 -9.37
CA TYR A 122 -10.89 4.67 -8.26
C TYR A 122 -10.45 6.13 -8.10
N GLN A 123 -9.52 6.60 -8.90
CA GLN A 123 -9.02 7.98 -8.77
C GLN A 123 -10.17 8.98 -8.86
N SER A 124 -10.16 9.96 -7.94
CA SER A 124 -11.19 10.99 -7.83
C SER A 124 -10.58 12.23 -7.19
N ASP A 125 -11.42 13.23 -6.94
CA ASP A 125 -10.99 14.43 -6.19
C ASP A 125 -10.52 14.09 -4.77
N LYS A 126 -10.99 12.97 -4.23
CA LYS A 126 -10.69 12.54 -2.86
C LYS A 126 -9.65 11.44 -2.78
N PHE A 127 -9.62 10.56 -3.77
CA PHE A 127 -8.64 9.47 -3.83
C PHE A 127 -7.51 9.87 -4.77
N ILE A 128 -6.39 10.26 -4.20
CA ILE A 128 -5.24 10.79 -4.94
C ILE A 128 -4.20 9.70 -5.13
N ILE A 129 -3.79 9.49 -6.39
CA ILE A 129 -2.77 8.52 -6.76
C ILE A 129 -1.50 9.29 -7.11
N PHE A 130 -0.37 8.83 -6.59
CA PHE A 130 0.93 9.45 -6.83
C PHE A 130 1.27 9.41 -8.33
N GLY A 131 1.72 10.55 -8.86
CA GLY A 131 2.13 10.66 -10.25
C GLY A 131 0.99 10.84 -11.24
N ASN A 132 -0.27 10.74 -10.80
CA ASN A 132 -1.44 10.97 -11.64
C ASN A 132 -1.93 12.40 -11.42
N SER A 133 -1.49 13.29 -12.29
CA SER A 133 -1.93 14.68 -12.28
C SER A 133 -3.13 14.85 -13.21
N ASN A 134 -4.22 15.31 -12.66
CA ASN A 134 -5.40 15.65 -13.45
C ASN A 134 -5.92 16.98 -13.06
#